data_5f0c2eec63965f5c64a0050f574a26ed
#
_entry.id   5f0c2eec63965f5c64a0050f574a26ed
#
_cell.length_a   1.000
_cell.length_b   1.000
_cell.length_c   1.000
_cell.angle_alpha   90.00
_cell.angle_beta   90.00
_cell.angle_gamma   90.00
#
_symmetry.space_group_name_H-M   'P 1'
#
loop_
_entity.id
_entity.type
_entity.pdbx_description
1 polymer ?
#
loop_
_entity_poly.entity_id
_entity_poly.type
_entity_poly.pdbx_seq_one_letter_code
_entity_poly.pdbx_strand_id
1 'polypeptide(L)'
;RGDAPAEVVDAAVASMTRLNDEAASVALAVGATGATDVTGFGLLGHLGRAMAESSVDGVVEVSMVPLLPGTRELAESGAMPGGSHRNLAWAEDLLDRGLDRGDHDELEALLMADAQTSGGLVFGVSSDRIDEAMAALLATGHTAAVIGHVLSPAEELSADSGTARLRLT
;
A
#
# COMPACT_ATOMS: atom_id res chain seq x y z
N ARG A 1 20.28 2.82 -13.93
CA ARG A 1 20.60 3.37 -15.25
C ARG A 1 21.01 4.83 -15.19
N GLY A 2 20.69 5.57 -14.12
CA GLY A 2 21.01 7.00 -14.00
C GLY A 2 20.00 7.92 -14.70
N ASP A 3 18.80 7.42 -14.99
CA ASP A 3 17.78 8.13 -15.77
C ASP A 3 16.86 9.00 -14.89
N ALA A 4 16.85 8.77 -13.56
CA ALA A 4 16.03 9.54 -12.64
C ALA A 4 16.65 10.92 -12.33
N PRO A 5 15.86 12.01 -12.30
CA PRO A 5 16.31 13.32 -11.83
C PRO A 5 16.87 13.26 -10.40
N ALA A 6 17.82 14.14 -10.08
CA ALA A 6 18.49 14.14 -8.78
C ALA A 6 17.50 14.34 -7.62
N GLU A 7 16.52 15.23 -7.78
CA GLU A 7 15.49 15.50 -6.78
C GLU A 7 14.60 14.28 -6.50
N VAL A 8 14.35 13.44 -7.48
CA VAL A 8 13.59 12.17 -7.31
C VAL A 8 14.42 11.17 -6.50
N VAL A 9 15.72 11.09 -6.80
CA VAL A 9 16.65 10.23 -6.05
C VAL A 9 16.76 10.70 -4.59
N ASP A 10 16.90 12.00 -4.37
CA ASP A 10 17.00 12.58 -3.04
C ASP A 10 15.74 12.35 -2.22
N ALA A 11 14.56 12.49 -2.82
CA ALA A 11 13.28 12.20 -2.18
C ALA A 11 13.17 10.70 -1.80
N ALA A 12 13.61 9.80 -2.67
CA ALA A 12 13.63 8.37 -2.40
C ALA A 12 14.60 8.03 -1.25
N VAL A 13 15.80 8.60 -1.24
CA VAL A 13 16.78 8.40 -0.16
C VAL A 13 16.24 8.94 1.17
N ALA A 14 15.63 10.12 1.18
CA ALA A 14 15.03 10.69 2.38
C ALA A 14 13.92 9.79 2.94
N SER A 15 13.06 9.24 2.07
CA SER A 15 12.02 8.29 2.45
C SER A 15 12.60 7.00 3.03
N MET A 16 13.57 6.38 2.34
CA MET A 16 14.20 5.13 2.78
C MET A 16 14.96 5.23 4.11
N THR A 17 15.45 6.41 4.45
CA THR A 17 16.20 6.63 5.70
C THR A 17 15.32 7.06 6.87
N ARG A 18 14.04 7.36 6.63
CA ARG A 18 13.09 7.71 7.67
C ARG A 18 12.65 6.46 8.42
N LEU A 19 12.71 6.50 9.75
CA LEU A 19 12.24 5.42 10.60
C LEU A 19 10.71 5.47 10.75
N ASN A 20 10.11 4.30 10.95
CA ASN A 20 8.67 4.16 11.21
C ASN A 20 8.32 4.28 12.72
N ASP A 21 9.24 4.65 13.58
CA ASP A 21 9.09 4.67 15.04
C ASP A 21 8.02 5.66 15.52
N GLU A 22 7.99 6.86 14.95
CA GLU A 22 6.94 7.85 15.26
C GLU A 22 5.57 7.38 14.76
N ALA A 23 5.50 6.83 13.53
CA ALA A 23 4.25 6.28 12.99
C ALA A 23 3.76 5.07 13.81
N ALA A 24 4.66 4.20 14.25
CA ALA A 24 4.32 3.09 15.13
C ALA A 24 3.82 3.57 16.51
N SER A 25 4.41 4.63 17.05
CA SER A 25 3.94 5.24 18.30
C SER A 25 2.53 5.83 18.16
N VAL A 26 2.24 6.49 17.03
CA VAL A 26 0.88 6.97 16.71
C VAL A 26 -0.09 5.79 16.58
N ALA A 27 0.26 4.75 15.83
CA ALA A 27 -0.58 3.57 15.66
C ALA A 27 -0.98 2.95 17.00
N LEU A 28 -0.01 2.80 17.92
CA LEU A 28 -0.29 2.30 19.28
C LEU A 28 -1.21 3.24 20.06
N ALA A 29 -0.96 4.55 20.00
CA ALA A 29 -1.75 5.54 20.75
C ALA A 29 -3.21 5.61 20.31
N VAL A 30 -3.48 5.41 19.01
CA VAL A 30 -4.85 5.38 18.46
C VAL A 30 -5.52 4.01 18.54
N GLY A 31 -4.83 3.01 19.10
CA GLY A 31 -5.39 1.67 19.29
C GLY A 31 -5.46 0.87 17.99
N ALA A 32 -4.46 0.97 17.14
CA ALA A 32 -4.39 0.15 15.92
C ALA A 32 -4.48 -1.34 16.25
N THR A 33 -5.30 -2.07 15.50
CA THR A 33 -5.56 -3.51 15.69
C THR A 33 -4.64 -4.40 14.85
N GLY A 34 -3.98 -3.85 13.85
CA GLY A 34 -3.00 -4.51 13.01
C GLY A 34 -2.12 -3.48 12.33
N ALA A 35 -0.85 -3.79 12.13
CA ALA A 35 0.11 -2.94 11.44
C ALA A 35 1.15 -3.79 10.70
N THR A 36 1.66 -3.27 9.60
CA THR A 36 2.80 -3.82 8.88
C THR A 36 3.63 -2.70 8.27
N ASP A 37 4.94 -2.86 8.26
CA ASP A 37 5.80 -2.06 7.41
C ASP A 37 5.74 -2.58 5.96
N VAL A 38 5.85 -1.68 5.00
CA VAL A 38 5.85 -2.01 3.58
C VAL A 38 7.29 -2.16 3.12
N THR A 39 7.65 -3.38 2.70
CA THR A 39 9.01 -3.71 2.29
C THR A 39 9.03 -4.50 0.96
N GLY A 40 9.84 -5.52 0.85
CA GLY A 40 10.18 -6.21 -0.39
C GLY A 40 9.03 -6.84 -1.18
N PHE A 41 7.87 -7.08 -0.56
CA PHE A 41 6.68 -7.61 -1.25
C PHE A 41 5.71 -6.52 -1.76
N GLY A 42 6.05 -5.24 -1.56
CA GLY A 42 5.19 -4.11 -1.91
C GLY A 42 3.93 -4.01 -1.03
N LEU A 43 3.14 -2.98 -1.27
CA LEU A 43 1.91 -2.73 -0.50
C LEU A 43 0.94 -3.91 -0.60
N LEU A 44 0.70 -4.42 -1.80
CA LEU A 44 -0.26 -5.52 -2.03
C LEU A 44 0.13 -6.80 -1.30
N GLY A 45 1.42 -7.15 -1.34
CA GLY A 45 1.90 -8.36 -0.67
C GLY A 45 1.75 -8.30 0.84
N HIS A 46 2.09 -7.16 1.45
CA HIS A 46 1.97 -6.97 2.88
C HIS A 46 0.52 -6.89 3.35
N LEU A 47 -0.33 -6.09 2.66
CA LEU A 47 -1.75 -5.98 3.01
C LEU A 47 -2.50 -7.27 2.75
N GLY A 48 -2.33 -7.89 1.59
CA GLY A 48 -2.99 -9.16 1.27
C GLY A 48 -2.69 -10.24 2.31
N ARG A 49 -1.43 -10.31 2.75
CA ARG A 49 -1.04 -11.21 3.83
C ARG A 49 -1.69 -10.85 5.16
N ALA A 50 -1.69 -9.57 5.52
CA ALA A 50 -2.31 -9.10 6.77
C ALA A 50 -3.81 -9.41 6.80
N MET A 51 -4.53 -9.19 5.70
CA MET A 51 -5.94 -9.52 5.56
C MET A 51 -6.18 -11.04 5.70
N ALA A 52 -5.38 -11.85 4.99
CA ALA A 52 -5.48 -13.31 5.03
C ALA A 52 -5.28 -13.87 6.45
N GLU A 53 -4.23 -13.44 7.14
CA GLU A 53 -3.93 -13.88 8.51
C GLU A 53 -4.99 -13.41 9.52
N SER A 54 -5.65 -12.27 9.25
CA SER A 54 -6.74 -11.74 10.07
C SER A 54 -8.11 -12.31 9.70
N SER A 55 -8.20 -13.10 8.64
CA SER A 55 -9.47 -13.64 8.09
C SER A 55 -10.49 -12.54 7.78
N VAL A 56 -10.03 -11.45 7.19
CA VAL A 56 -10.85 -10.31 6.74
C VAL A 56 -10.50 -9.93 5.31
N ASP A 57 -11.41 -9.25 4.65
CA ASP A 57 -11.21 -8.68 3.34
C ASP A 57 -11.13 -7.15 3.41
N GLY A 58 -10.53 -6.52 2.41
CA GLY A 58 -10.37 -5.07 2.38
C GLY A 58 -10.43 -4.48 0.99
N VAL A 59 -10.63 -3.17 0.94
CA VAL A 59 -10.56 -2.36 -0.28
C VAL A 59 -9.38 -1.41 -0.18
N VAL A 60 -8.60 -1.32 -1.25
CA VAL A 60 -7.54 -0.32 -1.43
C VAL A 60 -7.95 0.63 -2.54
N GLU A 61 -8.10 1.90 -2.20
CA GLU A 61 -8.32 3.00 -3.13
C GLU A 61 -6.95 3.43 -3.69
N VAL A 62 -6.60 2.91 -4.86
CA VAL A 62 -5.24 3.06 -5.43
C VAL A 62 -4.86 4.52 -5.62
N SER A 63 -5.82 5.36 -6.01
CA SER A 63 -5.63 6.81 -6.17
C SER A 63 -5.28 7.55 -4.88
N MET A 64 -5.58 6.95 -3.72
CA MET A 64 -5.30 7.52 -2.40
C MET A 64 -3.93 7.09 -1.84
N VAL A 65 -3.27 6.13 -2.47
CA VAL A 65 -1.94 5.68 -2.02
C VAL A 65 -0.89 6.71 -2.40
N PRO A 66 -0.18 7.31 -1.42
CA PRO A 66 0.87 8.29 -1.71
C PRO A 66 2.03 7.66 -2.46
N LEU A 67 2.37 8.21 -3.62
CA LEU A 67 3.56 7.85 -4.37
C LEU A 67 4.66 8.89 -4.16
N LEU A 68 5.91 8.45 -4.18
CA LEU A 68 7.05 9.36 -4.20
C LEU A 68 7.04 10.17 -5.52
N PRO A 69 7.52 11.43 -5.51
CA PRO A 69 7.60 12.24 -6.72
C PRO A 69 8.35 11.52 -7.85
N GLY A 70 7.83 11.60 -9.07
CA GLY A 70 8.43 10.99 -10.26
C GLY A 70 8.23 9.49 -10.41
N THR A 71 7.60 8.80 -9.44
CA THR A 71 7.41 7.33 -9.49
C THR A 71 6.56 6.92 -10.68
N ARG A 72 5.45 7.60 -10.92
CA ARG A 72 4.51 7.28 -12.01
C ARG A 72 5.17 7.50 -13.38
N GLU A 73 5.81 8.62 -13.57
CA GLU A 73 6.49 8.97 -14.83
C GLU A 73 7.61 8.00 -15.16
N LEU A 74 8.36 7.56 -14.15
CA LEU A 74 9.40 6.54 -14.32
C LEU A 74 8.80 5.18 -14.69
N ALA A 75 7.71 4.78 -14.04
CA ALA A 75 7.02 3.53 -14.34
C ALA A 75 6.44 3.53 -15.77
N GLU A 76 5.78 4.61 -16.19
CA GLU A 76 5.27 4.82 -17.55
C GLU A 76 6.38 4.77 -18.61
N SER A 77 7.57 5.23 -18.28
CA SER A 77 8.76 5.13 -19.14
C SER A 77 9.38 3.73 -19.19
N GLY A 78 8.80 2.76 -18.47
CA GLY A 78 9.29 1.38 -18.40
C GLY A 78 10.41 1.16 -17.37
N ALA A 79 10.68 2.12 -16.49
CA ALA A 79 11.67 1.99 -15.42
C ALA A 79 11.12 1.20 -14.21
N MET A 80 10.50 0.04 -14.48
CA MET A 80 9.93 -0.83 -13.46
C MET A 80 10.87 -2.00 -13.16
N PRO A 81 11.18 -2.28 -11.86
CA PRO A 81 12.02 -3.42 -11.50
C PRO A 81 11.33 -4.76 -11.81
N GLY A 82 12.10 -5.75 -12.26
CA GLY A 82 11.56 -7.10 -12.46
C GLY A 82 11.05 -7.77 -11.17
N GLY A 83 11.42 -7.25 -10.00
CA GLY A 83 10.89 -7.64 -8.70
C GLY A 83 9.41 -7.34 -8.56
N SER A 84 8.99 -6.16 -8.99
CA SER A 84 7.60 -5.70 -8.91
C SER A 84 6.65 -6.58 -9.72
N HIS A 85 7.05 -7.01 -10.92
CA HIS A 85 6.28 -7.97 -11.72
C HIS A 85 6.14 -9.33 -11.01
N ARG A 86 7.19 -9.83 -10.34
CA ARG A 86 7.10 -11.08 -9.56
C ARG A 86 6.21 -10.93 -8.33
N ASN A 87 6.27 -9.79 -7.67
CA ASN A 87 5.41 -9.49 -6.53
C ASN A 87 3.94 -9.43 -6.96
N LEU A 88 3.64 -8.77 -8.08
CA LEU A 88 2.28 -8.70 -8.60
C LEU A 88 1.76 -10.10 -8.95
N ALA A 89 2.55 -10.90 -9.68
CA ALA A 89 2.18 -12.26 -10.01
C ALA A 89 1.94 -13.15 -8.78
N TRP A 90 2.71 -12.93 -7.70
CA TRP A 90 2.49 -13.63 -6.43
C TRP A 90 1.23 -13.14 -5.71
N ALA A 91 0.93 -11.85 -5.77
CA ALA A 91 -0.23 -11.26 -5.11
C ALA A 91 -1.56 -11.53 -5.83
N GLU A 92 -1.55 -11.95 -7.10
CA GLU A 92 -2.76 -12.16 -7.92
C GLU A 92 -3.82 -13.04 -7.24
N ASP A 93 -3.41 -14.11 -6.55
CA ASP A 93 -4.34 -14.98 -5.82
C ASP A 93 -5.00 -14.30 -4.60
N LEU A 94 -4.48 -13.15 -4.18
CA LEU A 94 -4.99 -12.36 -3.06
C LEU A 94 -5.83 -11.17 -3.53
N LEU A 95 -5.94 -10.92 -4.85
CA LEU A 95 -6.56 -9.73 -5.42
C LEU A 95 -7.89 -10.04 -6.10
N ASP A 96 -8.91 -9.26 -5.76
CA ASP A 96 -10.10 -9.08 -6.57
C ASP A 96 -9.93 -7.80 -7.41
N ARG A 97 -9.53 -7.95 -8.67
CA ARG A 97 -9.33 -6.83 -9.60
C ARG A 97 -10.54 -6.55 -10.49
N GLY A 98 -11.65 -7.25 -10.25
CA GLY A 98 -12.82 -7.18 -11.12
C GLY A 98 -12.59 -7.78 -12.51
N LEU A 99 -13.56 -7.59 -13.39
CA LEU A 99 -13.55 -8.19 -14.76
C LEU A 99 -12.97 -7.23 -15.82
N ASP A 100 -12.87 -5.95 -15.52
CA ASP A 100 -12.48 -4.91 -16.50
C ASP A 100 -11.03 -4.47 -16.22
N ARG A 101 -10.08 -5.17 -16.84
CA ARG A 101 -8.64 -4.92 -16.69
C ARG A 101 -8.13 -4.15 -17.89
N GLY A 102 -8.03 -2.83 -17.77
CA GLY A 102 -7.34 -1.99 -18.76
C GLY A 102 -5.82 -1.92 -18.50
N ASP A 103 -5.05 -1.42 -19.47
CA ASP A 103 -3.59 -1.23 -19.33
C ASP A 103 -3.25 -0.27 -18.15
N HIS A 104 -4.15 0.68 -17.86
CA HIS A 104 -3.99 1.59 -16.73
C HIS A 104 -4.07 0.85 -15.40
N ASP A 105 -5.03 -0.07 -15.26
CA ASP A 105 -5.19 -0.89 -14.05
C ASP A 105 -3.99 -1.80 -13.80
N GLU A 106 -3.32 -2.25 -14.86
CA GLU A 106 -2.09 -3.05 -14.75
C GLU A 106 -0.94 -2.23 -14.19
N LEU A 107 -0.74 -1.00 -14.66
CA LEU A 107 0.29 -0.10 -14.13
C LEU A 107 0.04 0.25 -12.66
N GLU A 108 -1.21 0.55 -12.30
CA GLU A 108 -1.57 0.84 -10.90
C GLU A 108 -1.29 -0.36 -9.98
N ALA A 109 -1.71 -1.55 -10.38
CA ALA A 109 -1.43 -2.77 -9.61
C ALA A 109 0.08 -3.03 -9.49
N LEU A 110 0.84 -2.76 -10.56
CA LEU A 110 2.29 -2.92 -10.55
C LEU A 110 2.98 -1.93 -9.62
N LEU A 111 2.51 -0.67 -9.58
CA LEU A 111 2.98 0.34 -8.61
C LEU A 111 2.71 -0.09 -7.17
N MET A 112 1.53 -0.65 -6.90
CA MET A 112 1.18 -1.15 -5.57
C MET A 112 1.96 -2.42 -5.17
N ALA A 113 2.45 -3.18 -6.15
CA ALA A 113 3.30 -4.36 -5.95
C ALA A 113 4.80 -4.03 -5.90
N ASP A 114 5.20 -2.76 -6.11
CA ASP A 114 6.60 -2.38 -6.17
C ASP A 114 7.32 -2.65 -4.84
N ALA A 115 8.49 -3.30 -4.94
CA ALA A 115 9.31 -3.63 -3.79
C ALA A 115 9.87 -2.35 -3.15
N GLN A 116 9.64 -2.18 -1.85
CA GLN A 116 10.06 -1.00 -1.11
C GLN A 116 11.25 -1.29 -0.19
N THR A 117 12.13 -0.31 -0.03
CA THR A 117 13.11 -0.27 1.05
C THR A 117 12.61 0.75 2.06
N SER A 118 12.11 0.26 3.20
CA SER A 118 11.52 1.13 4.23
C SER A 118 10.36 1.98 3.68
N GLY A 119 9.36 1.35 3.11
CA GLY A 119 8.24 1.98 2.39
C GLY A 119 7.14 2.57 3.28
N GLY A 120 7.39 2.76 4.57
CA GLY A 120 6.41 3.31 5.50
C GLY A 120 5.62 2.25 6.26
N LEU A 121 4.70 2.70 7.12
CA LEU A 121 3.86 1.87 7.97
C LEU A 121 2.40 1.94 7.53
N VAL A 122 1.77 0.78 7.36
CA VAL A 122 0.31 0.68 7.19
C VAL A 122 -0.30 0.08 8.44
N PHE A 123 -1.39 0.65 8.93
CA PHE A 123 -2.10 0.11 10.08
C PHE A 123 -3.62 0.31 9.97
N GLY A 124 -4.36 -0.58 10.60
CA GLY A 124 -5.81 -0.50 10.71
C GLY A 124 -6.25 0.15 12.02
N VAL A 125 -7.18 1.08 11.93
CA VAL A 125 -7.76 1.78 13.07
C VAL A 125 -9.28 1.89 12.89
N SER A 126 -10.03 1.97 13.99
CA SER A 126 -11.48 2.17 13.92
C SER A 126 -11.83 3.53 13.31
N SER A 127 -12.94 3.61 12.59
CA SER A 127 -13.32 4.79 11.81
C SER A 127 -13.46 6.06 12.65
N ASP A 128 -13.85 5.96 13.91
CA ASP A 128 -13.97 7.08 14.85
C ASP A 128 -12.61 7.64 15.34
N ARG A 129 -11.50 6.95 15.04
CA ARG A 129 -10.14 7.37 15.40
C ARG A 129 -9.32 7.87 14.22
N ILE A 130 -9.88 7.86 13.00
CA ILE A 130 -9.15 8.26 11.77
C ILE A 130 -8.63 9.69 11.86
N ASP A 131 -9.48 10.63 12.24
CA ASP A 131 -9.09 12.06 12.30
C ASP A 131 -7.95 12.29 13.31
N GLU A 132 -7.99 11.61 14.45
CA GLU A 132 -6.91 11.68 15.46
C GLU A 132 -5.62 11.07 14.91
N ALA A 133 -5.68 9.92 14.28
CA ALA A 133 -4.52 9.26 13.67
C ALA A 133 -3.88 10.15 12.60
N MET A 134 -4.69 10.69 11.69
CA MET A 134 -4.24 11.58 10.63
C MET A 134 -3.58 12.85 11.17
N ALA A 135 -4.22 13.51 12.15
CA ALA A 135 -3.66 14.71 12.77
C ALA A 135 -2.31 14.43 13.45
N ALA A 136 -2.20 13.31 14.16
CA ALA A 136 -0.96 12.90 14.83
C ALA A 136 0.16 12.58 13.84
N LEU A 137 -0.12 11.83 12.77
CA LEU A 137 0.86 11.51 11.72
C LEU A 137 1.35 12.76 10.99
N LEU A 138 0.45 13.67 10.64
CA LEU A 138 0.82 14.94 10.00
C LEU A 138 1.68 15.82 10.92
N ALA A 139 1.40 15.82 12.23
CA ALA A 139 2.18 16.57 13.22
C ALA A 139 3.63 16.08 13.33
N THR A 140 3.89 14.80 13.06
CA THR A 140 5.25 14.26 12.99
C THR A 140 5.91 14.47 11.61
N GLY A 141 5.21 15.11 10.66
CA GLY A 141 5.71 15.39 9.31
C GLY A 141 5.70 14.17 8.39
N HIS A 142 4.89 13.14 8.68
CA HIS A 142 4.67 12.05 7.74
C HIS A 142 3.71 12.47 6.62
N THR A 143 3.93 11.95 5.42
CA THR A 143 2.89 11.91 4.39
C THR A 143 1.94 10.79 4.77
N ALA A 144 0.72 11.14 5.17
CA ALA A 144 -0.28 10.19 5.63
C ALA A 144 -1.54 10.27 4.77
N ALA A 145 -2.17 9.12 4.51
CA ALA A 145 -3.43 9.02 3.79
C ALA A 145 -4.26 7.85 4.31
N VAL A 146 -5.58 7.99 4.22
CA VAL A 146 -6.48 6.85 4.34
C VAL A 146 -6.53 6.19 2.97
N ILE A 147 -5.98 5.00 2.86
CA ILE A 147 -5.79 4.30 1.58
C ILE A 147 -6.85 3.24 1.31
N GLY A 148 -7.82 3.07 2.21
CA GLY A 148 -8.86 2.06 2.07
C GLY A 148 -9.49 1.68 3.38
N HIS A 149 -10.23 0.57 3.39
CA HIS A 149 -10.95 0.10 4.56
C HIS A 149 -11.08 -1.43 4.57
N VAL A 150 -11.28 -1.99 5.76
CA VAL A 150 -11.60 -3.40 5.95
C VAL A 150 -13.11 -3.58 5.75
N LEU A 151 -13.49 -4.61 5.00
CA LEU A 151 -14.89 -4.93 4.74
C LEU A 151 -15.57 -5.54 5.98
N SER A 152 -16.83 -5.24 6.17
CA SER A 152 -17.65 -5.96 7.15
C SER A 152 -17.97 -7.38 6.66
N PRO A 153 -18.32 -8.34 7.53
CA PRO A 153 -18.67 -9.71 7.12
C PRO A 153 -19.83 -9.79 6.10
N ALA A 154 -20.66 -8.74 6.00
CA ALA A 154 -21.76 -8.68 5.03
C ALA A 154 -21.29 -8.20 3.63
N GLU A 155 -20.10 -7.65 3.54
CA GLU A 155 -19.49 -7.05 2.32
C GLU A 155 -18.31 -7.88 1.81
N GLU A 156 -18.03 -9.03 2.43
CA GLU A 156 -16.90 -9.90 2.05
C GLU A 156 -16.84 -10.14 0.54
N LEU A 157 -15.62 -10.17 0.01
CA LEU A 157 -15.38 -10.49 -1.38
C LEU A 157 -15.94 -11.88 -1.69
N SER A 158 -16.75 -11.99 -2.74
CA SER A 158 -17.48 -13.22 -3.02
C SER A 158 -16.55 -14.42 -3.18
N ALA A 159 -16.93 -15.54 -2.60
CA ALA A 159 -16.18 -16.77 -2.50
C ALA A 159 -15.88 -17.49 -3.83
N ASP A 160 -16.19 -16.91 -4.99
CA ASP A 160 -15.93 -17.52 -6.28
C ASP A 160 -14.45 -17.68 -6.61
N SER A 161 -13.56 -16.91 -5.96
CA SER A 161 -12.10 -17.04 -6.06
C SER A 161 -11.45 -17.71 -4.83
N GLY A 162 -12.18 -17.97 -3.78
CA GLY A 162 -11.73 -18.74 -2.60
C GLY A 162 -10.60 -18.17 -1.76
N THR A 163 -9.86 -17.19 -2.24
CA THR A 163 -8.64 -16.67 -1.60
C THR A 163 -8.47 -15.15 -1.69
N ALA A 164 -9.26 -14.43 -2.51
CA ALA A 164 -9.14 -12.98 -2.63
C ALA A 164 -9.37 -12.30 -1.29
N ARG A 165 -8.49 -11.36 -0.95
CA ARG A 165 -8.47 -10.61 0.32
C ARG A 165 -8.45 -9.11 0.14
N LEU A 166 -8.09 -8.63 -1.06
CA LEU A 166 -8.02 -7.22 -1.39
C LEU A 166 -8.74 -6.93 -2.70
N ARG A 167 -9.59 -5.92 -2.70
CA ARG A 167 -10.13 -5.28 -3.90
C ARG A 167 -9.39 -3.98 -4.15
N LEU A 168 -8.99 -3.77 -5.40
CA LEU A 168 -8.44 -2.49 -5.88
C LEU A 168 -9.55 -1.68 -6.54
N THR A 169 -9.65 -0.39 -6.18
CA THR A 169 -10.62 0.58 -6.72
C THR A 169 -9.95 1.91 -7.06
#